data_ed3649c8e82382f46f3986b7c860438e
#
_entry.id   ed3649c8e82382f46f3986b7c860438e
#
_cell.length_a   1.000
_cell.length_b   1.000
_cell.length_c   1.000
_cell.angle_alpha   90.00
_cell.angle_beta   90.00
_cell.angle_gamma   90.00
#
_symmetry.space_group_name_H-M   'P 1'
#
loop_
_entity.id
_entity.type
_entity.pdbx_description
1 polymer ?
#
loop_
_entity_poly.entity_id
_entity_poly.type
_entity_poly.pdbx_seq_one_letter_code
_entity_poly.pdbx_strand_id
1 'polypeptide(L)'
;MTKHTPNRRSFLQISASALALAASLPAQQAFAATSGGTLRVALNITPSVLNPMLARVNSEYMLGELLYSGLTTLATDMSAQPDLAIEWASNEDASEWVFTLRDNAVFSNGDPVTPDDVAASFAKLLDPETGAPGRRNLGPIEAVAATGPHEVTITTSSPYADLPVALSYPTAKIIPASIANGDFESLATTPVGSGPFLLKEYLPDQKAVVVRNPDYFLPDQPYLDQIDILTFPDAAGAVAAVLAGEVELVLEVQPTDYARIEAAKGVTGLRTKSGRFLDIVMDNAQPPFNDKRVREALSLSLDREAIVELVAEGYGTPGNDSPVSPSYQYYVDAPLKQYDPVRAKQLLTEAGYPDGLSIELVASVKPGYRASLAVVVREMAKASGFNIEVQTLDHSTYLDQVWKKGKFYIGYYNMQPTEGTIFNLLFTSEASWNETKWNNADFDAFVSQADRTTDATQRADLYGKAQALMREDVPAIVPAFFDLLGAQADYVQGYEQHPRGANFALRKVSLAADAPTR
;
A
#
# COMPACT_ATOMS: atom_id res chain seq x y z
N MET A 1 -34.46 -24.55 40.90
CA MET A 1 -34.54 -25.56 39.79
C MET A 1 -35.62 -25.11 38.82
N THR A 2 -35.29 -24.55 37.73
CA THR A 2 -36.08 -24.57 36.47
C THR A 2 -35.19 -23.96 35.39
N LYS A 3 -34.77 -24.78 34.49
CA LYS A 3 -33.97 -24.43 33.30
C LYS A 3 -34.87 -23.72 32.29
N HIS A 4 -34.51 -22.50 31.89
CA HIS A 4 -35.11 -21.84 30.73
C HIS A 4 -34.16 -21.99 29.52
N THR A 5 -34.59 -22.76 28.57
CA THR A 5 -34.07 -22.84 27.21
C THR A 5 -34.59 -21.64 26.39
N PRO A 6 -33.82 -20.87 25.68
CA PRO A 6 -34.34 -19.85 24.78
C PRO A 6 -34.80 -20.43 23.47
N ASN A 7 -35.99 -20.04 23.06
CA ASN A 7 -36.79 -20.48 21.96
C ASN A 7 -36.33 -19.87 20.64
N ARG A 8 -36.08 -20.68 19.61
CA ARG A 8 -35.64 -20.38 18.25
C ARG A 8 -36.68 -19.67 17.36
N ARG A 9 -37.44 -18.67 17.84
CA ARG A 9 -38.52 -18.03 17.05
C ARG A 9 -38.59 -16.52 17.16
N SER A 10 -37.44 -15.80 17.06
CA SER A 10 -37.44 -14.32 17.03
C SER A 10 -36.46 -13.71 16.02
N PHE A 11 -36.14 -14.42 14.93
CA PHE A 11 -35.26 -13.91 13.87
C PHE A 11 -35.95 -13.86 12.49
N LEU A 12 -37.23 -13.50 12.45
CA LEU A 12 -37.93 -13.33 11.17
C LEU A 12 -38.97 -12.23 11.30
N GLN A 13 -38.55 -10.97 11.33
CA GLN A 13 -39.36 -9.78 11.00
C GLN A 13 -38.53 -8.51 11.05
N ILE A 14 -37.60 -8.30 10.12
CA ILE A 14 -37.20 -6.97 9.61
C ILE A 14 -36.69 -7.21 8.17
N SER A 15 -37.60 -7.28 7.23
CA SER A 15 -37.25 -7.26 5.82
C SER A 15 -38.50 -6.89 5.02
N ALA A 16 -38.86 -5.63 4.97
CA ALA A 16 -39.75 -5.12 3.95
C ALA A 16 -39.85 -3.59 4.06
N SER A 17 -38.87 -2.84 3.60
CA SER A 17 -38.99 -1.42 3.20
C SER A 17 -37.68 -0.90 2.61
N ALA A 18 -37.24 -1.44 1.48
CA ALA A 18 -36.17 -0.85 0.68
C ALA A 18 -36.38 -1.21 -0.81
N LEU A 19 -37.50 -0.81 -1.37
CA LEU A 19 -37.69 -0.81 -2.81
C LEU A 19 -38.18 0.57 -3.21
N ALA A 20 -37.41 1.22 -4.06
CA ALA A 20 -37.71 2.39 -4.88
C ALA A 20 -36.79 3.60 -4.61
N LEU A 21 -35.55 3.51 -5.07
CA LEU A 21 -34.81 4.62 -5.71
C LEU A 21 -33.80 4.03 -6.69
N ALA A 22 -34.29 3.50 -7.81
CA ALA A 22 -33.46 3.25 -8.97
C ALA A 22 -33.26 4.61 -9.67
N ALA A 23 -32.33 5.43 -9.15
CA ALA A 23 -31.80 6.57 -9.86
C ALA A 23 -30.85 6.04 -10.94
N SER A 24 -31.11 6.40 -12.18
CA SER A 24 -30.38 6.12 -13.39
C SER A 24 -28.89 6.44 -13.24
N LEU A 25 -28.09 5.45 -12.85
CA LEU A 25 -26.65 5.44 -13.10
C LEU A 25 -26.46 5.27 -14.61
N PRO A 26 -25.56 6.03 -15.27
CA PRO A 26 -25.21 5.76 -16.65
C PRO A 26 -24.74 4.29 -16.70
N ALA A 27 -25.34 3.51 -17.60
CA ALA A 27 -24.89 2.16 -17.89
C ALA A 27 -23.43 2.27 -18.33
N GLN A 28 -22.49 1.95 -17.45
CA GLN A 28 -21.15 1.58 -17.88
C GLN A 28 -21.37 0.42 -18.84
N GLN A 29 -21.01 0.62 -20.10
CA GLN A 29 -20.98 -0.46 -21.07
C GLN A 29 -20.06 -1.52 -20.49
N ALA A 30 -20.64 -2.59 -20.00
CA ALA A 30 -19.91 -3.80 -19.65
C ALA A 30 -19.34 -4.33 -20.97
N PHE A 31 -18.10 -3.97 -21.27
CA PHE A 31 -17.37 -4.66 -22.33
C PHE A 31 -17.27 -6.11 -21.90
N ALA A 32 -17.82 -7.00 -22.70
CA ALA A 32 -17.61 -8.43 -22.50
C ALA A 32 -16.08 -8.65 -22.62
N ALA A 33 -15.44 -9.02 -21.52
CA ALA A 33 -14.00 -9.26 -21.51
C ALA A 33 -13.67 -10.35 -22.55
N THR A 34 -12.78 -10.03 -23.48
CA THR A 34 -12.34 -10.99 -24.49
C THR A 34 -11.37 -11.95 -23.82
N SER A 35 -11.67 -13.26 -23.87
CA SER A 35 -10.75 -14.28 -23.37
C SER A 35 -9.69 -14.59 -24.42
N GLY A 36 -8.43 -14.72 -23.97
CA GLY A 36 -7.29 -15.06 -24.80
C GLY A 36 -6.23 -13.98 -24.91
N GLY A 37 -5.15 -14.29 -25.63
CA GLY A 37 -4.06 -13.39 -25.92
C GLY A 37 -2.94 -13.36 -24.87
N THR A 38 -1.86 -12.66 -25.24
CA THR A 38 -0.64 -12.50 -24.41
C THR A 38 -0.45 -11.04 -24.03
N LEU A 39 -0.30 -10.78 -22.74
CA LEU A 39 0.09 -9.47 -22.19
C LEU A 39 1.59 -9.46 -21.94
N ARG A 40 2.33 -8.48 -22.46
CA ARG A 40 3.75 -8.28 -22.15
C ARG A 40 3.89 -7.10 -21.19
N VAL A 41 4.50 -7.38 -20.03
CA VAL A 41 4.71 -6.42 -18.95
C VAL A 41 6.19 -6.10 -18.87
N ALA A 42 6.55 -4.83 -18.95
CA ALA A 42 7.92 -4.36 -18.77
C ALA A 42 8.22 -4.06 -17.30
N LEU A 43 9.31 -4.58 -16.80
CA LEU A 43 9.87 -4.26 -15.48
C LEU A 43 11.31 -3.77 -15.63
N ASN A 44 11.77 -2.94 -14.68
CA ASN A 44 13.15 -2.50 -14.54
C ASN A 44 13.91 -3.22 -13.41
N ILE A 45 13.23 -4.12 -12.70
CA ILE A 45 13.81 -4.99 -11.66
C ILE A 45 13.28 -6.39 -11.92
N THR A 46 14.18 -7.33 -12.17
CA THR A 46 13.84 -8.74 -12.38
C THR A 46 13.29 -9.35 -11.10
N PRO A 47 12.19 -10.13 -11.17
CA PRO A 47 11.83 -10.99 -10.05
C PRO A 47 12.93 -12.06 -9.89
N SER A 48 13.55 -12.12 -8.72
CA SER A 48 14.65 -13.04 -8.41
C SER A 48 14.23 -14.20 -7.49
N VAL A 49 13.03 -14.10 -6.90
CA VAL A 49 12.51 -15.05 -5.94
C VAL A 49 11.15 -15.58 -6.41
N LEU A 50 11.03 -16.91 -6.51
CA LEU A 50 9.77 -17.61 -6.84
C LEU A 50 8.97 -18.00 -5.59
N ASN A 51 9.63 -18.13 -4.44
CA ASN A 51 8.97 -18.38 -3.17
C ASN A 51 8.31 -17.10 -2.68
N PRO A 52 6.95 -17.03 -2.59
CA PRO A 52 6.24 -15.79 -2.29
C PRO A 52 6.53 -15.26 -0.88
N MET A 53 6.85 -16.13 0.08
CA MET A 53 7.13 -15.74 1.46
C MET A 53 8.46 -14.99 1.61
N LEU A 54 9.39 -15.16 0.66
CA LEU A 54 10.72 -14.53 0.66
C LEU A 54 10.79 -13.30 -0.24
N ALA A 55 9.72 -12.94 -0.93
CA ALA A 55 9.64 -11.80 -1.82
C ALA A 55 9.88 -10.46 -1.10
N ARG A 56 10.56 -9.51 -1.79
CA ARG A 56 11.01 -8.22 -1.21
C ARG A 56 10.69 -7.00 -2.06
N VAL A 57 10.48 -7.19 -3.37
CA VAL A 57 10.30 -6.12 -4.33
C VAL A 57 9.03 -6.33 -5.16
N ASN A 58 8.53 -5.25 -5.76
CA ASN A 58 7.25 -5.26 -6.50
C ASN A 58 7.19 -6.28 -7.63
N SER A 59 8.30 -6.54 -8.32
CA SER A 59 8.37 -7.56 -9.37
C SER A 59 8.13 -8.99 -8.84
N GLU A 60 8.65 -9.28 -7.65
CA GLU A 60 8.45 -10.56 -6.96
C GLU A 60 7.03 -10.65 -6.39
N TYR A 61 6.47 -9.54 -5.86
CA TYR A 61 5.08 -9.49 -5.40
C TYR A 61 4.11 -9.75 -6.56
N MET A 62 4.35 -9.15 -7.74
CA MET A 62 3.53 -9.39 -8.92
C MET A 62 3.57 -10.86 -9.34
N LEU A 63 4.77 -11.45 -9.43
CA LEU A 63 4.90 -12.87 -9.76
C LEU A 63 4.23 -13.77 -8.71
N GLY A 64 4.37 -13.42 -7.42
CA GLY A 64 3.69 -14.08 -6.32
C GLY A 64 2.17 -14.03 -6.45
N GLU A 65 1.58 -12.90 -6.86
CA GLU A 65 0.12 -12.79 -7.07
C GLU A 65 -0.37 -13.54 -8.32
N LEU A 66 0.49 -13.77 -9.30
CA LEU A 66 0.15 -14.57 -10.48
C LEU A 66 0.16 -16.07 -10.17
N LEU A 67 1.08 -16.55 -9.35
CA LEU A 67 1.30 -17.96 -9.09
C LEU A 67 0.57 -18.49 -7.84
N TYR A 68 0.24 -17.60 -6.88
CA TYR A 68 -0.30 -18.00 -5.58
C TYR A 68 -1.52 -17.15 -5.20
N SER A 69 -2.39 -17.71 -4.37
CA SER A 69 -3.48 -16.98 -3.71
C SER A 69 -3.24 -16.82 -2.22
N GLY A 70 -3.82 -15.77 -1.63
CA GLY A 70 -3.87 -15.53 -0.18
C GLY A 70 -5.26 -15.80 0.39
N LEU A 71 -5.47 -15.54 1.67
CA LEU A 71 -6.82 -15.58 2.25
C LEU A 71 -7.69 -14.45 1.68
N THR A 72 -7.12 -13.26 1.59
CA THR A 72 -7.78 -12.06 1.09
C THR A 72 -6.92 -11.38 0.02
N THR A 73 -7.51 -10.49 -0.74
CA THR A 73 -6.82 -9.55 -1.64
C THR A 73 -7.22 -8.12 -1.30
N LEU A 74 -6.48 -7.13 -1.75
CA LEU A 74 -6.72 -5.71 -1.49
C LEU A 74 -7.32 -5.04 -2.72
N ALA A 75 -8.46 -4.37 -2.56
CA ALA A 75 -9.04 -3.55 -3.61
C ALA A 75 -8.39 -2.16 -3.69
N THR A 76 -8.62 -1.45 -4.78
CA THR A 76 -8.08 -0.09 -5.00
C THR A 76 -8.62 0.95 -4.01
N ASP A 77 -9.76 0.68 -3.37
CA ASP A 77 -10.33 1.47 -2.27
C ASP A 77 -9.76 1.09 -0.89
N MET A 78 -8.73 0.24 -0.86
CA MET A 78 -8.06 -0.26 0.34
C MET A 78 -8.90 -1.21 1.22
N SER A 79 -10.04 -1.70 0.73
CA SER A 79 -10.83 -2.72 1.42
C SER A 79 -10.32 -4.14 1.14
N ALA A 80 -10.39 -5.01 2.16
CA ALA A 80 -10.12 -6.45 1.97
C ALA A 80 -11.23 -7.09 1.13
N GLN A 81 -10.84 -7.91 0.16
CA GLN A 81 -11.76 -8.64 -0.72
C GLN A 81 -11.52 -10.14 -0.61
N PRO A 82 -12.53 -10.97 -0.88
CA PRO A 82 -12.39 -12.40 -0.92
C PRO A 82 -11.33 -12.89 -1.93
N ASP A 83 -10.53 -13.90 -1.49
CA ASP A 83 -9.66 -14.70 -2.35
C ASP A 83 -9.87 -16.18 -2.01
N LEU A 84 -8.98 -16.88 -1.29
CA LEU A 84 -9.26 -18.23 -0.78
C LEU A 84 -10.33 -18.22 0.32
N ALA A 85 -10.36 -17.20 1.19
CA ALA A 85 -11.48 -16.98 2.10
C ALA A 85 -12.62 -16.27 1.37
N ILE A 86 -13.85 -16.75 1.54
CA ILE A 86 -15.07 -16.19 0.93
C ILE A 86 -15.80 -15.23 1.88
N GLU A 87 -15.63 -15.43 3.19
CA GLU A 87 -16.18 -14.59 4.26
C GLU A 87 -15.33 -14.69 5.52
N TRP A 88 -15.47 -13.72 6.41
CA TRP A 88 -14.82 -13.70 7.71
C TRP A 88 -15.62 -12.90 8.74
N ALA A 89 -15.43 -13.24 10.01
CA ALA A 89 -16.01 -12.52 11.13
C ALA A 89 -15.03 -12.50 12.31
N SER A 90 -15.12 -11.47 13.15
CA SER A 90 -14.34 -11.36 14.38
C SER A 90 -15.22 -11.53 15.62
N ASN A 91 -14.56 -11.79 16.76
CA ASN A 91 -15.14 -11.54 18.07
C ASN A 91 -15.29 -10.02 18.32
N GLU A 92 -15.83 -9.64 19.50
CA GLU A 92 -16.21 -8.26 19.84
C GLU A 92 -15.03 -7.28 19.81
N ASP A 93 -13.85 -7.70 20.22
CA ASP A 93 -12.65 -6.84 20.31
C ASP A 93 -11.64 -7.06 19.18
N ALA A 94 -12.01 -7.82 18.14
CA ALA A 94 -11.15 -8.13 16.99
C ALA A 94 -9.83 -8.83 17.35
N SER A 95 -9.80 -9.62 18.42
CA SER A 95 -8.65 -10.44 18.82
C SER A 95 -8.70 -11.88 18.29
N GLU A 96 -9.87 -12.32 17.80
CA GLU A 96 -10.10 -13.63 17.19
C GLU A 96 -10.95 -13.48 15.93
N TRP A 97 -10.51 -14.11 14.85
CA TRP A 97 -11.15 -14.07 13.55
C TRP A 97 -11.36 -15.47 13.00
N VAL A 98 -12.54 -15.72 12.45
CA VAL A 98 -12.87 -16.97 11.73
C VAL A 98 -13.00 -16.64 10.25
N PHE A 99 -12.28 -17.37 9.40
CA PHE A 99 -12.32 -17.27 7.95
C PHE A 99 -12.89 -18.55 7.38
N THR A 100 -13.90 -18.44 6.49
CA THR A 100 -14.47 -19.56 5.76
C THR A 100 -13.82 -19.67 4.39
N LEU A 101 -13.17 -20.80 4.10
CA LEU A 101 -12.52 -21.07 2.83
C LEU A 101 -13.50 -21.55 1.77
N ARG A 102 -13.20 -21.25 0.51
CA ARG A 102 -13.87 -21.88 -0.63
C ARG A 102 -13.56 -23.38 -0.71
N ASP A 103 -14.46 -24.15 -1.27
CA ASP A 103 -14.36 -25.60 -1.41
C ASP A 103 -13.81 -26.06 -2.77
N ASN A 104 -13.64 -25.11 -3.72
CA ASN A 104 -13.28 -25.38 -5.11
C ASN A 104 -11.85 -24.96 -5.48
N ALA A 105 -11.01 -24.57 -4.51
CA ALA A 105 -9.63 -24.18 -4.77
C ALA A 105 -8.71 -25.40 -4.77
N VAL A 106 -7.84 -25.47 -5.77
CA VAL A 106 -6.80 -26.51 -5.88
C VAL A 106 -5.42 -25.85 -6.14
N PHE A 107 -4.38 -26.51 -5.67
CA PHE A 107 -3.01 -26.13 -6.03
C PHE A 107 -2.65 -26.62 -7.44
N SER A 108 -1.60 -26.08 -8.01
CA SER A 108 -1.11 -26.45 -9.34
C SER A 108 -0.64 -27.91 -9.48
N ASN A 109 -0.45 -28.60 -8.37
CA ASN A 109 -0.19 -30.05 -8.33
C ASN A 109 -1.48 -30.91 -8.27
N GLY A 110 -2.65 -30.28 -8.23
CA GLY A 110 -3.96 -30.93 -8.19
C GLY A 110 -4.51 -31.23 -6.79
N ASP A 111 -3.74 -30.99 -5.73
CA ASP A 111 -4.23 -31.18 -4.36
C ASP A 111 -5.23 -30.06 -3.97
N PRO A 112 -6.31 -30.36 -3.21
CA PRO A 112 -7.22 -29.34 -2.73
C PRO A 112 -6.54 -28.41 -1.72
N VAL A 113 -6.95 -27.13 -1.71
CA VAL A 113 -6.53 -26.18 -0.66
C VAL A 113 -7.39 -26.41 0.57
N THR A 114 -6.75 -26.62 1.71
CA THR A 114 -7.40 -26.96 2.99
C THR A 114 -7.06 -25.98 4.11
N PRO A 115 -7.82 -25.94 5.22
CA PRO A 115 -7.46 -25.19 6.41
C PRO A 115 -6.08 -25.54 7.00
N ASP A 116 -5.64 -26.80 6.87
CA ASP A 116 -4.32 -27.24 7.31
C ASP A 116 -3.19 -26.60 6.50
N ASP A 117 -3.40 -26.35 5.20
CA ASP A 117 -2.44 -25.63 4.35
C ASP A 117 -2.29 -24.18 4.80
N VAL A 118 -3.39 -23.54 5.18
CA VAL A 118 -3.37 -22.19 5.74
C VAL A 118 -2.58 -22.16 7.06
N ALA A 119 -2.90 -23.05 7.98
CA ALA A 119 -2.21 -23.14 9.28
C ALA A 119 -0.70 -23.38 9.09
N ALA A 120 -0.31 -24.33 8.24
CA ALA A 120 1.09 -24.64 7.94
C ALA A 120 1.81 -23.47 7.24
N SER A 121 1.15 -22.78 6.30
CA SER A 121 1.70 -21.61 5.61
C SER A 121 2.01 -20.49 6.60
N PHE A 122 1.07 -20.16 7.49
CA PHE A 122 1.30 -19.11 8.49
C PHE A 122 2.30 -19.52 9.54
N ALA A 123 2.33 -20.79 9.99
CA ALA A 123 3.37 -21.28 10.86
C ALA A 123 4.76 -21.05 10.26
N LYS A 124 4.92 -21.34 8.96
CA LYS A 124 6.18 -21.12 8.23
C LYS A 124 6.50 -19.64 8.05
N LEU A 125 5.51 -18.82 7.66
CA LEU A 125 5.67 -17.40 7.40
C LEU A 125 6.01 -16.61 8.68
N LEU A 126 5.46 -17.01 9.82
CA LEU A 126 5.67 -16.37 11.12
C LEU A 126 6.93 -16.87 11.86
N ASP A 127 7.50 -17.99 11.44
CA ASP A 127 8.74 -18.51 11.99
C ASP A 127 9.92 -17.56 11.68
N PRO A 128 10.64 -17.07 12.73
CA PRO A 128 11.82 -16.23 12.52
C PRO A 128 12.90 -16.88 11.66
N GLU A 129 13.06 -18.20 11.74
CA GLU A 129 14.08 -18.97 11.01
C GLU A 129 13.82 -18.97 9.48
N THR A 130 12.57 -18.78 9.06
CA THR A 130 12.22 -18.62 7.64
C THR A 130 12.80 -17.34 7.05
N GLY A 131 13.06 -16.32 7.88
CA GLY A 131 13.58 -15.03 7.42
C GLY A 131 12.65 -14.27 6.49
N ALA A 132 11.33 -14.53 6.55
CA ALA A 132 10.32 -13.91 5.71
C ALA A 132 10.24 -12.38 5.94
N PRO A 133 10.56 -11.53 4.94
CA PRO A 133 10.62 -10.09 5.14
C PRO A 133 9.25 -9.49 5.45
N GLY A 134 8.17 -10.09 4.91
CA GLY A 134 6.79 -9.64 5.08
C GLY A 134 6.18 -9.93 6.45
N ARG A 135 6.81 -10.76 7.29
CA ARG A 135 6.28 -11.18 8.59
C ARG A 135 5.77 -10.01 9.44
N ARG A 136 6.50 -8.89 9.48
CA ARG A 136 6.17 -7.72 10.29
C ARG A 136 4.93 -6.97 9.84
N ASN A 137 4.47 -7.20 8.61
CA ASN A 137 3.32 -6.50 8.01
C ASN A 137 1.99 -7.22 8.24
N LEU A 138 2.01 -8.39 8.92
CA LEU A 138 0.83 -9.21 9.15
C LEU A 138 0.11 -8.88 10.47
N GLY A 139 0.63 -7.92 11.22
CA GLY A 139 0.11 -7.57 12.54
C GLY A 139 0.48 -8.59 13.62
N PRO A 140 -0.19 -8.54 14.77
CA PRO A 140 0.17 -9.30 15.96
C PRO A 140 -0.43 -10.72 15.97
N ILE A 141 -0.34 -11.46 14.85
CA ILE A 141 -0.84 -12.85 14.76
C ILE A 141 -0.08 -13.72 15.77
N GLU A 142 -0.82 -14.41 16.65
CA GLU A 142 -0.30 -15.33 17.66
C GLU A 142 -0.46 -16.78 17.22
N ALA A 143 -1.64 -17.15 16.69
CA ALA A 143 -1.90 -18.50 16.23
C ALA A 143 -2.83 -18.53 15.02
N VAL A 144 -2.65 -19.55 14.17
CA VAL A 144 -3.52 -19.88 13.05
C VAL A 144 -3.84 -21.36 13.11
N ALA A 145 -5.11 -21.73 13.17
CA ALA A 145 -5.56 -23.09 13.36
C ALA A 145 -6.70 -23.49 12.41
N ALA A 146 -6.65 -24.70 11.89
CA ALA A 146 -7.79 -25.34 11.24
C ALA A 146 -8.84 -25.68 12.30
N THR A 147 -10.03 -25.11 12.22
CA THR A 147 -11.09 -25.28 13.22
C THR A 147 -12.34 -25.96 12.68
N GLY A 148 -12.41 -26.18 11.38
CA GLY A 148 -13.49 -26.89 10.70
C GLY A 148 -13.05 -27.38 9.32
N PRO A 149 -13.92 -28.08 8.58
CA PRO A 149 -13.59 -28.60 7.24
C PRO A 149 -13.21 -27.50 6.23
N HIS A 150 -13.73 -26.28 6.43
CA HIS A 150 -13.48 -25.12 5.61
C HIS A 150 -13.23 -23.86 6.47
N GLU A 151 -12.91 -24.02 7.74
CA GLU A 151 -12.75 -22.90 8.66
C GLU A 151 -11.33 -22.81 9.22
N VAL A 152 -10.82 -21.59 9.25
CA VAL A 152 -9.54 -21.22 9.86
C VAL A 152 -9.79 -20.16 10.91
N THR A 153 -9.33 -20.39 12.14
CA THR A 153 -9.33 -19.37 13.19
C THR A 153 -7.94 -18.77 13.33
N ILE A 154 -7.89 -17.44 13.34
CA ILE A 154 -6.68 -16.65 13.57
C ILE A 154 -6.86 -15.87 14.86
N THR A 155 -5.95 -16.06 15.82
CA THR A 155 -5.89 -15.28 17.05
C THR A 155 -4.72 -14.30 17.01
N THR A 156 -4.93 -13.13 17.60
CA THR A 156 -3.92 -12.07 17.69
C THR A 156 -3.58 -11.80 19.16
N SER A 157 -2.34 -11.45 19.46
CA SER A 157 -1.88 -11.15 20.83
C SER A 157 -2.42 -9.82 21.38
N SER A 158 -3.04 -9.02 20.52
CA SER A 158 -3.78 -7.79 20.86
C SER A 158 -4.90 -7.59 19.83
N PRO A 159 -5.96 -6.84 20.17
CA PRO A 159 -7.01 -6.47 19.22
C PRO A 159 -6.45 -5.92 17.91
N TYR A 160 -6.95 -6.41 16.76
CA TYR A 160 -6.45 -6.02 15.45
C TYR A 160 -7.54 -6.06 14.37
N ALA A 161 -8.29 -4.97 14.25
CA ALA A 161 -9.40 -4.85 13.30
C ALA A 161 -8.95 -4.87 11.83
N ASP A 162 -7.68 -4.58 11.55
CA ASP A 162 -7.11 -4.57 10.21
C ASP A 162 -6.63 -5.95 9.72
N LEU A 163 -6.87 -7.03 10.49
CA LEU A 163 -6.38 -8.36 10.11
C LEU A 163 -6.76 -8.77 8.69
N PRO A 164 -8.02 -8.64 8.21
CA PRO A 164 -8.36 -9.02 6.84
C PRO A 164 -7.56 -8.25 5.76
N VAL A 165 -7.24 -6.98 6.03
CA VAL A 165 -6.38 -6.17 5.15
C VAL A 165 -4.93 -6.62 5.24
N ALA A 166 -4.41 -6.90 6.43
CA ALA A 166 -3.04 -7.39 6.62
C ALA A 166 -2.79 -8.73 5.92
N LEU A 167 -3.78 -9.62 5.91
CA LEU A 167 -3.73 -10.92 5.22
C LEU A 167 -3.68 -10.80 3.68
N SER A 168 -3.99 -9.62 3.12
CA SER A 168 -3.79 -9.33 1.69
C SER A 168 -2.35 -8.97 1.33
N TYR A 169 -1.43 -8.93 2.31
CA TYR A 169 -0.05 -8.57 2.05
C TYR A 169 0.58 -9.54 1.03
N PRO A 170 1.37 -9.06 0.05
CA PRO A 170 1.83 -9.88 -1.08
C PRO A 170 2.55 -11.17 -0.71
N THR A 171 3.18 -11.23 0.47
CA THR A 171 3.87 -12.45 0.94
C THR A 171 2.98 -13.40 1.76
N ALA A 172 1.75 -13.01 2.11
CA ALA A 172 0.80 -13.84 2.85
C ALA A 172 0.08 -14.84 1.93
N LYS A 173 0.86 -15.62 1.19
CA LYS A 173 0.35 -16.60 0.24
C LYS A 173 0.29 -17.99 0.85
N ILE A 174 -0.70 -18.78 0.40
CA ILE A 174 -0.93 -20.14 0.88
C ILE A 174 -0.20 -21.13 -0.02
N ILE A 175 0.53 -22.04 0.59
CA ILE A 175 1.29 -23.12 -0.03
C ILE A 175 0.84 -24.47 0.56
N PRO A 176 1.06 -25.60 -0.12
CA PRO A 176 0.72 -26.92 0.43
C PRO A 176 1.42 -27.19 1.77
N ALA A 177 0.69 -27.72 2.75
CA ALA A 177 1.23 -28.12 4.06
C ALA A 177 2.38 -29.12 3.92
N SER A 178 2.33 -29.99 2.94
CA SER A 178 3.40 -30.96 2.61
C SER A 178 4.71 -30.26 2.23
N ILE A 179 4.64 -29.09 1.58
CA ILE A 179 5.81 -28.28 1.22
C ILE A 179 6.26 -27.42 2.42
N ALA A 180 5.30 -26.77 3.11
CA ALA A 180 5.62 -25.93 4.27
C ALA A 180 6.34 -26.72 5.37
N ASN A 181 5.91 -27.96 5.62
CA ASN A 181 6.49 -28.85 6.64
C ASN A 181 7.57 -29.79 6.09
N GLY A 182 7.83 -29.78 4.79
CA GLY A 182 8.79 -30.65 4.09
C GLY A 182 9.88 -29.89 3.36
N ASP A 183 9.92 -30.03 2.04
CA ASP A 183 10.92 -29.38 1.17
C ASP A 183 10.48 -27.95 0.77
N PHE A 184 10.54 -27.02 1.72
CA PHE A 184 10.21 -25.62 1.52
C PHE A 184 11.11 -24.93 0.47
N GLU A 185 12.36 -25.37 0.34
CA GLU A 185 13.32 -24.82 -0.59
C GLU A 185 12.99 -25.16 -2.05
N SER A 186 12.20 -26.20 -2.29
CA SER A 186 11.73 -26.54 -3.63
C SER A 186 10.97 -25.39 -4.32
N LEU A 187 10.33 -24.52 -3.56
CA LEU A 187 9.63 -23.34 -4.10
C LEU A 187 10.56 -22.34 -4.80
N ALA A 188 11.87 -22.42 -4.57
CA ALA A 188 12.83 -21.59 -5.28
C ALA A 188 12.93 -21.90 -6.78
N THR A 189 12.52 -23.12 -7.18
CA THR A 189 12.60 -23.60 -8.58
C THR A 189 11.27 -24.11 -9.12
N THR A 190 10.42 -24.64 -8.25
CA THR A 190 9.15 -25.28 -8.62
C THR A 190 8.03 -24.69 -7.77
N PRO A 191 7.43 -23.55 -8.20
CA PRO A 191 6.34 -22.95 -7.48
C PRO A 191 5.09 -23.83 -7.53
N VAL A 192 4.50 -24.09 -6.36
CA VAL A 192 3.21 -24.80 -6.21
C VAL A 192 2.27 -23.88 -5.46
N GLY A 193 1.33 -23.28 -6.18
CA GLY A 193 0.34 -22.35 -5.66
C GLY A 193 -1.02 -22.56 -6.30
N SER A 194 -2.01 -21.79 -5.86
CA SER A 194 -3.40 -21.80 -6.34
C SER A 194 -3.76 -20.53 -7.11
N GLY A 195 -2.77 -19.85 -7.67
CA GLY A 195 -2.96 -18.59 -8.37
C GLY A 195 -3.59 -18.72 -9.75
N PRO A 196 -3.93 -17.56 -10.37
CA PRO A 196 -4.60 -17.53 -11.68
C PRO A 196 -3.72 -17.99 -12.86
N PHE A 197 -2.41 -18.07 -12.67
CA PHE A 197 -1.47 -18.50 -13.70
C PHE A 197 -0.50 -19.55 -13.17
N LEU A 198 0.12 -20.29 -14.07
CA LEU A 198 1.15 -21.30 -13.84
C LEU A 198 2.47 -20.84 -14.45
N LEU A 199 3.59 -21.08 -13.79
CA LEU A 199 4.92 -20.76 -14.34
C LEU A 199 5.24 -21.71 -15.51
N LYS A 200 5.50 -21.14 -16.69
CA LYS A 200 5.91 -21.85 -17.89
C LYS A 200 7.41 -21.78 -18.15
N GLU A 201 7.99 -20.62 -17.95
CA GLU A 201 9.41 -20.37 -18.17
C GLU A 201 9.91 -19.31 -17.19
N TYR A 202 11.11 -19.52 -16.68
CA TYR A 202 11.79 -18.54 -15.85
C TYR A 202 13.26 -18.48 -16.22
N LEU A 203 13.68 -17.35 -16.75
CA LEU A 203 15.07 -17.02 -17.07
C LEU A 203 15.49 -15.84 -16.20
N PRO A 204 16.27 -16.07 -15.14
CA PRO A 204 16.76 -14.99 -14.27
C PRO A 204 17.36 -13.84 -15.08
N ASP A 205 17.10 -12.61 -14.64
CA ASP A 205 17.56 -11.35 -15.26
C ASP A 205 17.05 -11.08 -16.69
N GLN A 206 16.15 -11.88 -17.23
CA GLN A 206 15.62 -11.71 -18.58
C GLN A 206 14.10 -11.69 -18.63
N LYS A 207 13.45 -12.79 -18.24
CA LYS A 207 12.00 -12.93 -18.34
C LYS A 207 11.43 -14.00 -17.40
N ALA A 208 10.14 -13.84 -17.09
CA ALA A 208 9.28 -14.91 -16.61
C ALA A 208 8.04 -14.99 -17.51
N VAL A 209 7.63 -16.21 -17.86
CA VAL A 209 6.44 -16.48 -18.66
C VAL A 209 5.48 -17.30 -17.82
N VAL A 210 4.25 -16.80 -17.67
CA VAL A 210 3.19 -17.50 -16.99
C VAL A 210 2.02 -17.74 -17.94
N VAL A 211 1.34 -18.88 -17.79
CA VAL A 211 0.20 -19.28 -18.62
C VAL A 211 -1.04 -19.46 -17.77
N ARG A 212 -2.22 -19.30 -18.36
CA ARG A 212 -3.51 -19.49 -17.68
C ARG A 212 -3.54 -20.78 -16.88
N ASN A 213 -3.99 -20.69 -15.63
CA ASN A 213 -4.34 -21.86 -14.82
C ASN A 213 -5.76 -22.30 -15.18
N PRO A 214 -5.96 -23.49 -15.81
CA PRO A 214 -7.29 -23.96 -16.18
C PRO A 214 -8.16 -24.32 -14.97
N ASP A 215 -7.52 -24.62 -13.83
CA ASP A 215 -8.17 -25.03 -12.59
C ASP A 215 -8.31 -23.88 -11.58
N TYR A 216 -8.20 -22.62 -12.06
CA TYR A 216 -8.36 -21.47 -11.18
C TYR A 216 -9.80 -21.37 -10.67
N PHE A 217 -9.95 -21.15 -9.39
CA PHE A 217 -11.24 -21.26 -8.68
C PHE A 217 -12.28 -20.16 -9.01
N LEU A 218 -11.87 -19.03 -9.61
CA LEU A 218 -12.81 -18.00 -10.05
C LEU A 218 -13.24 -18.29 -11.50
N PRO A 219 -14.54 -18.47 -11.76
CA PRO A 219 -15.03 -18.74 -13.11
C PRO A 219 -14.67 -17.59 -14.07
N ASP A 220 -14.38 -17.96 -15.30
CA ASP A 220 -14.05 -17.06 -16.40
C ASP A 220 -12.76 -16.21 -16.19
N GLN A 221 -11.99 -16.46 -15.14
CA GLN A 221 -10.70 -15.82 -14.89
C GLN A 221 -9.56 -16.86 -14.85
N PRO A 222 -8.33 -16.43 -15.15
CA PRO A 222 -7.95 -15.17 -15.77
C PRO A 222 -8.41 -15.09 -17.24
N TYR A 223 -8.56 -13.86 -17.78
CA TYR A 223 -8.97 -13.69 -19.19
C TYR A 223 -7.85 -13.96 -20.18
N LEU A 224 -6.61 -13.63 -19.84
CA LEU A 224 -5.44 -13.84 -20.69
C LEU A 224 -5.02 -15.31 -20.76
N ASP A 225 -4.44 -15.72 -21.89
CA ASP A 225 -3.81 -17.04 -22.01
C ASP A 225 -2.40 -17.04 -21.43
N GLN A 226 -1.66 -15.92 -21.54
CA GLN A 226 -0.28 -15.82 -21.15
C GLN A 226 0.08 -14.40 -20.72
N ILE A 227 1.02 -14.28 -19.78
CA ILE A 227 1.70 -13.03 -19.45
C ILE A 227 3.20 -13.25 -19.57
N ASP A 228 3.85 -12.38 -20.37
CA ASP A 228 5.30 -12.33 -20.50
C ASP A 228 5.83 -11.15 -19.69
N ILE A 229 6.57 -11.43 -18.65
CA ILE A 229 7.21 -10.43 -17.78
C ILE A 229 8.64 -10.24 -18.31
N LEU A 230 8.92 -9.08 -18.90
CA LEU A 230 10.18 -8.78 -19.56
C LEU A 230 11.00 -7.78 -18.74
N THR A 231 12.28 -8.04 -18.55
CA THR A 231 13.17 -7.16 -17.80
C THR A 231 13.92 -6.21 -18.72
N PHE A 232 13.86 -4.92 -18.42
CA PHE A 232 14.59 -3.86 -19.10
C PHE A 232 15.70 -3.31 -18.20
N PRO A 233 16.84 -2.85 -18.77
CA PRO A 233 17.95 -2.36 -17.97
C PRO A 233 17.63 -1.15 -17.11
N ASP A 234 16.67 -0.33 -17.56
CA ASP A 234 16.23 0.88 -16.89
C ASP A 234 14.79 1.26 -17.27
N ALA A 235 14.24 2.25 -16.55
CA ALA A 235 12.88 2.72 -16.77
C ALA A 235 12.68 3.36 -18.15
N ALA A 236 13.70 4.03 -18.71
CA ALA A 236 13.60 4.67 -20.02
C ALA A 236 13.48 3.63 -21.14
N GLY A 237 14.17 2.49 -21.03
CA GLY A 237 14.04 1.35 -21.94
C GLY A 237 12.63 0.75 -21.91
N ALA A 238 12.03 0.59 -20.73
CA ALA A 238 10.65 0.12 -20.59
C ALA A 238 9.63 1.10 -21.23
N VAL A 239 9.83 2.41 -21.04
CA VAL A 239 9.02 3.44 -21.70
C VAL A 239 9.18 3.41 -23.23
N ALA A 240 10.41 3.27 -23.72
CA ALA A 240 10.64 3.15 -25.17
C ALA A 240 9.93 1.91 -25.76
N ALA A 241 9.94 0.79 -25.05
CA ALA A 241 9.30 -0.46 -25.48
C ALA A 241 7.78 -0.34 -25.58
N VAL A 242 7.09 0.32 -24.62
CA VAL A 242 5.63 0.52 -24.71
C VAL A 242 5.28 1.49 -25.85
N LEU A 243 6.06 2.54 -26.05
CA LEU A 243 5.87 3.47 -27.14
C LEU A 243 6.12 2.84 -28.54
N ALA A 244 7.02 1.85 -28.62
CA ALA A 244 7.26 1.06 -29.83
C ALA A 244 6.23 -0.08 -30.01
N GLY A 245 5.37 -0.33 -29.04
CA GLY A 245 4.43 -1.44 -29.01
C GLY A 245 5.09 -2.80 -28.80
N GLU A 246 6.28 -2.86 -28.26
CA GLU A 246 6.97 -4.11 -27.91
C GLU A 246 6.40 -4.75 -26.63
N VAL A 247 5.85 -3.93 -25.73
CA VAL A 247 5.15 -4.35 -24.51
C VAL A 247 3.81 -3.62 -24.40
N GLU A 248 2.88 -4.17 -23.63
CA GLU A 248 1.55 -3.63 -23.41
C GLU A 248 1.42 -2.83 -22.12
N LEU A 249 2.25 -3.11 -21.12
CA LEU A 249 2.09 -2.52 -19.78
C LEU A 249 3.45 -2.17 -19.17
N VAL A 250 3.56 -0.93 -18.66
CA VAL A 250 4.66 -0.44 -17.83
C VAL A 250 4.07 0.03 -16.50
N LEU A 251 4.48 -0.60 -15.39
CA LEU A 251 3.87 -0.37 -14.08
C LEU A 251 4.31 0.93 -13.41
N GLU A 252 5.54 1.38 -13.68
CA GLU A 252 6.09 2.59 -13.08
C GLU A 252 6.86 3.42 -14.11
N VAL A 253 6.45 4.69 -14.25
CA VAL A 253 7.03 5.67 -15.17
C VAL A 253 7.48 6.88 -14.35
N GLN A 254 8.62 7.47 -14.70
CA GLN A 254 9.06 8.70 -14.06
C GLN A 254 8.27 9.92 -14.60
N PRO A 255 8.03 10.97 -13.80
CA PRO A 255 7.35 12.18 -14.26
C PRO A 255 7.93 12.76 -15.54
N THR A 256 9.26 12.80 -15.65
CA THR A 256 9.99 13.30 -16.83
C THR A 256 9.67 12.57 -18.14
N ASP A 257 9.26 11.30 -18.08
CA ASP A 257 8.89 10.49 -19.24
C ASP A 257 7.37 10.48 -19.49
N TYR A 258 6.57 10.85 -18.48
CA TYR A 258 5.11 10.71 -18.55
C TYR A 258 4.47 11.63 -19.60
N ALA A 259 4.97 12.84 -19.76
CA ALA A 259 4.52 13.76 -20.80
C ALA A 259 4.70 13.20 -22.24
N ARG A 260 5.72 12.36 -22.46
CA ARG A 260 5.94 11.68 -23.74
C ARG A 260 4.88 10.61 -23.99
N ILE A 261 4.44 9.93 -22.93
CA ILE A 261 3.37 8.93 -22.98
C ILE A 261 2.04 9.60 -23.27
N GLU A 262 1.71 10.70 -22.59
CA GLU A 262 0.46 11.45 -22.82
C GLU A 262 0.36 12.01 -24.26
N ALA A 263 1.49 12.32 -24.89
CA ALA A 263 1.54 12.79 -26.27
C ALA A 263 1.53 11.66 -27.32
N ALA A 264 1.72 10.41 -26.91
CA ALA A 264 1.80 9.26 -27.81
C ALA A 264 0.41 8.82 -28.30
N LYS A 265 0.38 8.13 -29.46
CA LYS A 265 -0.83 7.46 -29.95
C LYS A 265 -0.72 5.96 -29.71
N GLY A 266 -1.83 5.34 -29.35
CA GLY A 266 -1.89 3.90 -29.10
C GLY A 266 -1.42 3.49 -27.72
N VAL A 267 -1.09 4.47 -26.86
CA VAL A 267 -0.67 4.26 -25.46
C VAL A 267 -1.42 5.25 -24.57
N THR A 268 -2.01 4.77 -23.51
CA THR A 268 -2.66 5.55 -22.47
C THR A 268 -1.75 5.65 -21.24
N GLY A 269 -1.53 6.87 -20.75
CA GLY A 269 -0.88 7.14 -19.48
C GLY A 269 -1.78 6.75 -18.30
N LEU A 270 -1.24 6.01 -17.36
CA LEU A 270 -1.91 5.66 -16.11
C LEU A 270 -1.45 6.61 -15.01
N ARG A 271 -2.40 7.26 -14.34
CA ARG A 271 -2.15 8.14 -13.20
C ARG A 271 -3.08 7.79 -12.06
N THR A 272 -2.50 7.36 -10.95
CA THR A 272 -3.25 6.93 -9.77
C THR A 272 -2.80 7.71 -8.55
N LYS A 273 -3.76 8.37 -7.88
CA LYS A 273 -3.48 9.00 -6.58
C LYS A 273 -3.01 7.95 -5.58
N SER A 274 -1.97 8.28 -4.81
CA SER A 274 -1.35 7.36 -3.86
C SER A 274 -1.18 8.00 -2.48
N GLY A 275 -0.91 7.18 -1.48
CA GLY A 275 -0.45 7.63 -0.17
C GLY A 275 1.08 7.63 -0.03
N ARG A 276 1.83 7.58 -1.13
CA ARG A 276 3.29 7.77 -1.12
C ARG A 276 3.60 9.22 -0.80
N PHE A 277 4.46 9.50 0.20
CA PHE A 277 4.75 10.86 0.61
C PHE A 277 6.22 11.09 0.97
N LEU A 278 6.60 12.35 0.97
CA LEU A 278 7.76 12.87 1.68
C LEU A 278 7.28 13.56 2.95
N ASP A 279 8.03 13.40 4.01
CA ASP A 279 7.83 14.16 5.23
C ASP A 279 9.08 14.96 5.60
N ILE A 280 8.83 16.11 6.22
CA ILE A 280 9.86 16.94 6.81
C ILE A 280 9.87 16.58 8.30
N VAL A 281 10.82 15.74 8.66
CA VAL A 281 10.96 15.21 10.02
C VAL A 281 11.60 16.24 10.92
N MET A 282 11.00 16.48 12.07
CA MET A 282 11.46 17.39 13.12
C MET A 282 11.56 16.61 14.44
N ASP A 283 12.70 16.65 15.13
CA ASP A 283 12.85 16.01 16.44
C ASP A 283 12.12 16.84 17.51
N ASN A 284 10.88 16.43 17.84
CA ASN A 284 10.00 17.14 18.77
C ASN A 284 10.49 17.10 20.24
N ALA A 285 11.49 16.27 20.54
CA ALA A 285 12.07 16.20 21.89
C ALA A 285 13.18 17.23 22.11
N GLN A 286 13.65 17.91 21.06
CA GLN A 286 14.81 18.80 21.15
C GLN A 286 14.58 20.19 20.55
N PRO A 287 15.24 21.24 21.09
CA PRO A 287 15.24 22.56 20.46
C PRO A 287 15.79 22.50 19.04
N PRO A 288 15.22 23.27 18.09
CA PRO A 288 14.13 24.24 18.30
C PRO A 288 12.73 23.61 18.15
N PHE A 289 12.62 22.36 17.72
CA PHE A 289 11.37 21.71 17.34
C PHE A 289 10.54 21.15 18.51
N ASN A 290 11.06 21.18 19.74
CA ASN A 290 10.25 20.93 20.93
C ASN A 290 9.20 22.03 21.20
N ASP A 291 9.34 23.20 20.56
CA ASP A 291 8.34 24.26 20.58
C ASP A 291 7.38 24.11 19.39
N LYS A 292 6.11 23.83 19.66
CA LYS A 292 5.04 23.69 18.65
C LYS A 292 4.97 24.90 17.72
N ARG A 293 5.23 26.12 18.23
CA ARG A 293 5.18 27.36 17.44
C ARG A 293 6.21 27.37 16.31
N VAL A 294 7.38 26.77 16.54
CA VAL A 294 8.42 26.64 15.50
C VAL A 294 7.97 25.66 14.41
N ARG A 295 7.37 24.52 14.79
CA ARG A 295 6.87 23.52 13.84
C ARG A 295 5.71 24.08 13.01
N GLU A 296 4.78 24.77 13.66
CA GLU A 296 3.66 25.45 13.00
C GLU A 296 4.17 26.57 12.05
N ALA A 297 5.16 27.37 12.49
CA ALA A 297 5.78 28.40 11.66
C ALA A 297 6.38 27.80 10.38
N LEU A 298 7.10 26.68 10.50
CA LEU A 298 7.67 26.01 9.33
C LEU A 298 6.57 25.47 8.41
N SER A 299 5.52 24.89 8.96
CA SER A 299 4.37 24.38 8.19
C SER A 299 3.66 25.50 7.41
N LEU A 300 3.43 26.66 8.03
CA LEU A 300 2.82 27.84 7.39
C LEU A 300 3.76 28.52 6.36
N SER A 301 5.05 28.21 6.40
CA SER A 301 6.04 28.74 5.46
C SER A 301 6.04 28.02 4.10
N LEU A 302 5.20 26.99 3.92
CA LEU A 302 5.24 26.12 2.75
C LEU A 302 3.94 26.24 1.93
N ASP A 303 4.09 26.60 0.67
CA ASP A 303 3.03 26.55 -0.33
C ASP A 303 2.91 25.12 -0.87
N ARG A 304 1.85 24.43 -0.47
CA ARG A 304 1.63 22.99 -0.78
C ARG A 304 1.39 22.74 -2.27
N GLU A 305 0.64 23.64 -2.92
CA GLU A 305 0.37 23.55 -4.35
C GLU A 305 1.63 23.76 -5.17
N ALA A 306 2.41 24.78 -4.82
CA ALA A 306 3.71 25.02 -5.45
C ALA A 306 4.71 23.87 -5.20
N ILE A 307 4.66 23.17 -4.06
CA ILE A 307 5.47 21.98 -3.82
C ILE A 307 5.08 20.85 -4.76
N VAL A 308 3.80 20.61 -5.00
CA VAL A 308 3.35 19.60 -5.98
C VAL A 308 3.90 19.93 -7.37
N GLU A 309 3.84 21.18 -7.80
CA GLU A 309 4.36 21.59 -9.11
C GLU A 309 5.89 21.45 -9.20
N LEU A 310 6.62 21.90 -8.17
CA LEU A 310 8.09 22.00 -8.21
C LEU A 310 8.80 20.67 -7.89
N VAL A 311 8.19 19.80 -7.09
CA VAL A 311 8.81 18.55 -6.61
C VAL A 311 8.21 17.32 -7.26
N ALA A 312 6.88 17.31 -7.48
CA ALA A 312 6.16 16.20 -8.12
C ALA A 312 5.84 16.46 -9.60
N GLU A 313 6.32 17.58 -10.18
CA GLU A 313 6.08 17.97 -11.59
C GLU A 313 4.58 18.01 -11.94
N GLY A 314 3.71 18.38 -10.98
CA GLY A 314 2.26 18.38 -11.12
C GLY A 314 1.59 17.00 -10.90
N TYR A 315 2.36 15.94 -10.69
CA TYR A 315 1.84 14.58 -10.45
C TYR A 315 1.78 14.25 -8.97
N GLY A 316 0.88 14.91 -8.26
CA GLY A 316 0.69 14.73 -6.83
C GLY A 316 -0.57 15.39 -6.30
N THR A 317 -0.76 15.29 -5.00
CA THR A 317 -1.85 15.92 -4.25
C THR A 317 -1.25 16.68 -3.07
N PRO A 318 -1.65 17.93 -2.79
CA PRO A 318 -1.19 18.66 -1.61
C PRO A 318 -1.48 17.88 -0.32
N GLY A 319 -0.48 17.80 0.55
CA GLY A 319 -0.63 17.21 1.89
C GLY A 319 -1.05 18.25 2.92
N ASN A 320 -1.55 17.79 4.06
CA ASN A 320 -2.06 18.63 5.15
C ASN A 320 -1.52 18.19 6.52
N ASP A 321 -0.21 17.92 6.59
CA ASP A 321 0.55 17.52 7.78
C ASP A 321 0.03 16.22 8.45
N SER A 322 -0.60 15.35 7.68
CA SER A 322 -0.99 13.99 8.06
C SER A 322 -0.51 13.02 6.98
N PRO A 323 -0.09 11.80 7.32
CA PRO A 323 0.34 10.79 6.34
C PRO A 323 -0.85 10.11 5.64
N VAL A 324 -2.08 10.43 6.04
CA VAL A 324 -3.31 9.87 5.47
C VAL A 324 -3.72 10.69 4.26
N SER A 325 -3.56 10.11 3.06
CA SER A 325 -3.93 10.72 1.78
C SER A 325 -5.39 10.44 1.43
N PRO A 326 -5.96 11.14 0.42
CA PRO A 326 -7.30 10.83 -0.11
C PRO A 326 -7.51 9.41 -0.63
N SER A 327 -6.44 8.62 -0.78
CA SER A 327 -6.51 7.21 -1.19
C SER A 327 -6.75 6.24 -0.03
N TYR A 328 -6.77 6.71 1.21
CA TYR A 328 -7.09 5.89 2.37
C TYR A 328 -8.59 5.90 2.67
N GLN A 329 -9.06 4.83 3.30
CA GLN A 329 -10.49 4.60 3.57
C GLN A 329 -11.10 5.63 4.54
N TYR A 330 -10.33 6.05 5.54
CA TYR A 330 -10.78 6.99 6.60
C TYR A 330 -10.10 8.36 6.49
N TYR A 331 -9.77 8.77 5.26
CA TYR A 331 -9.28 10.12 5.01
C TYR A 331 -10.31 11.18 5.40
N VAL A 332 -9.85 12.25 6.05
CA VAL A 332 -10.68 13.42 6.37
C VAL A 332 -10.34 14.57 5.46
N ASP A 333 -11.31 14.97 4.63
CA ASP A 333 -11.20 16.16 3.82
C ASP A 333 -11.32 17.41 4.72
N ALA A 334 -10.17 17.98 5.07
CA ALA A 334 -10.07 19.18 5.89
C ALA A 334 -9.47 20.34 5.08
N PRO A 335 -9.85 21.59 5.38
CA PRO A 335 -9.27 22.75 4.71
C PRO A 335 -7.74 22.69 4.70
N LEU A 336 -7.14 22.87 3.53
CA LEU A 336 -5.70 22.86 3.35
C LEU A 336 -5.07 24.03 4.13
N LYS A 337 -4.01 23.73 4.87
CA LYS A 337 -3.24 24.74 5.59
C LYS A 337 -2.62 25.71 4.59
N GLN A 338 -2.94 26.99 4.74
CA GLN A 338 -2.55 28.03 3.79
C GLN A 338 -1.11 28.48 4.04
N TYR A 339 -0.41 28.87 2.96
CA TYR A 339 0.86 29.55 3.02
C TYR A 339 0.68 30.93 3.65
N ASP A 340 1.27 31.17 4.82
CA ASP A 340 1.21 32.42 5.56
C ASP A 340 2.58 32.75 6.19
N PRO A 341 3.52 33.30 5.42
CA PRO A 341 4.85 33.63 5.90
C PRO A 341 4.84 34.76 6.95
N VAL A 342 3.79 35.60 6.98
CA VAL A 342 3.67 36.67 7.97
C VAL A 342 3.33 36.08 9.34
N ARG A 343 2.34 35.21 9.42
CA ARG A 343 2.01 34.50 10.66
C ARG A 343 3.14 33.59 11.11
N ALA A 344 3.80 32.89 10.19
CA ALA A 344 4.97 32.06 10.45
C ALA A 344 6.09 32.87 11.15
N LYS A 345 6.41 34.07 10.63
CA LYS A 345 7.41 34.95 11.22
C LYS A 345 7.01 35.44 12.62
N GLN A 346 5.72 35.72 12.84
CA GLN A 346 5.20 36.06 14.17
C GLN A 346 5.41 34.92 15.18
N LEU A 347 5.06 33.68 14.78
CA LEU A 347 5.25 32.49 15.61
C LEU A 347 6.73 32.26 15.98
N LEU A 348 7.66 32.47 15.04
CA LEU A 348 9.09 32.39 15.33
C LEU A 348 9.51 33.45 16.35
N THR A 349 9.01 34.71 16.21
CA THR A 349 9.28 35.77 17.17
C THR A 349 8.73 35.42 18.57
N GLU A 350 7.48 34.92 18.64
CA GLU A 350 6.86 34.45 19.88
C GLU A 350 7.62 33.28 20.51
N ALA A 351 8.26 32.42 19.68
CA ALA A 351 9.11 31.31 20.11
C ALA A 351 10.52 31.71 20.55
N GLY A 352 10.88 33.02 20.46
CA GLY A 352 12.19 33.55 20.90
C GLY A 352 13.22 33.71 19.78
N TYR A 353 12.79 33.69 18.50
CA TYR A 353 13.66 33.88 17.33
C TYR A 353 13.28 35.14 16.51
N PRO A 354 13.33 36.36 17.10
CA PRO A 354 12.90 37.57 16.41
C PRO A 354 13.80 37.94 15.21
N ASP A 355 15.08 37.55 15.25
CA ASP A 355 16.06 37.77 14.18
C ASP A 355 16.14 36.62 13.17
N GLY A 356 15.24 35.63 13.30
CA GLY A 356 15.21 34.45 12.49
C GLY A 356 15.89 33.22 13.12
N LEU A 357 15.72 32.05 12.50
CA LEU A 357 16.23 30.77 12.98
C LEU A 357 17.11 30.09 11.93
N SER A 358 18.39 29.87 12.28
CA SER A 358 19.34 29.15 11.43
C SER A 358 19.37 27.66 11.81
N ILE A 359 19.12 26.78 10.83
CA ILE A 359 19.04 25.31 11.01
C ILE A 359 19.57 24.59 9.76
N GLU A 360 20.06 23.36 9.95
CA GLU A 360 20.49 22.49 8.86
C GLU A 360 19.41 21.47 8.53
N LEU A 361 19.06 21.32 7.24
CA LEU A 361 18.12 20.34 6.71
C LEU A 361 18.89 19.29 5.90
N VAL A 362 18.80 18.03 6.30
CA VAL A 362 19.51 16.93 5.63
C VAL A 362 18.57 16.15 4.71
N ALA A 363 19.02 15.83 3.49
CA ALA A 363 18.29 15.02 2.55
C ALA A 363 19.16 13.95 1.90
N SER A 364 18.55 12.82 1.52
CA SER A 364 19.20 11.82 0.67
C SER A 364 19.10 12.24 -0.79
N VAL A 365 20.13 11.92 -1.59
CA VAL A 365 20.08 12.06 -3.06
C VAL A 365 19.15 11.06 -3.75
N LYS A 366 18.67 10.05 -3.02
CA LYS A 366 17.72 9.02 -3.53
C LYS A 366 16.53 8.80 -2.58
N PRO A 367 15.31 8.75 -3.14
CA PRO A 367 14.93 9.21 -4.48
C PRO A 367 15.17 10.72 -4.63
N GLY A 368 15.37 11.18 -5.88
CA GLY A 368 15.82 12.55 -6.18
C GLY A 368 14.92 13.67 -5.64
N TYR A 369 13.62 13.45 -5.56
CA TYR A 369 12.66 14.44 -5.04
C TYR A 369 12.86 14.75 -3.53
N ARG A 370 13.61 13.95 -2.76
CA ARG A 370 14.03 14.34 -1.39
C ARG A 370 14.92 15.57 -1.41
N ALA A 371 15.95 15.56 -2.25
CA ALA A 371 16.85 16.70 -2.41
C ALA A 371 16.13 17.92 -2.99
N SER A 372 15.25 17.70 -3.97
CA SER A 372 14.41 18.75 -4.55
C SER A 372 13.51 19.40 -3.50
N LEU A 373 12.84 18.61 -2.66
CA LEU A 373 12.01 19.15 -1.57
C LEU A 373 12.84 19.99 -0.58
N ALA A 374 14.02 19.53 -0.19
CA ALA A 374 14.88 20.27 0.74
C ALA A 374 15.24 21.65 0.20
N VAL A 375 15.55 21.76 -1.10
CA VAL A 375 15.83 23.04 -1.77
C VAL A 375 14.57 23.93 -1.79
N VAL A 376 13.42 23.39 -2.13
CA VAL A 376 12.14 24.14 -2.17
C VAL A 376 11.77 24.64 -0.77
N VAL A 377 11.88 23.79 0.26
CA VAL A 377 11.64 24.17 1.66
C VAL A 377 12.54 25.32 2.08
N ARG A 378 13.85 25.25 1.78
CA ARG A 378 14.80 26.34 2.06
C ARG A 378 14.34 27.65 1.43
N GLU A 379 13.99 27.64 0.16
CA GLU A 379 13.62 28.87 -0.55
C GLU A 379 12.31 29.47 -0.03
N MET A 380 11.27 28.65 0.19
CA MET A 380 9.98 29.12 0.68
C MET A 380 10.05 29.66 2.11
N ALA A 381 10.79 28.99 2.99
CA ALA A 381 10.86 29.34 4.41
C ALA A 381 11.66 30.63 4.70
N LYS A 382 12.44 31.13 3.73
CA LYS A 382 13.20 32.41 3.88
C LYS A 382 12.30 33.58 4.23
N ALA A 383 11.14 33.70 3.60
CA ALA A 383 10.20 34.80 3.83
C ALA A 383 9.68 34.84 5.28
N SER A 384 9.66 33.70 5.93
CA SER A 384 9.21 33.51 7.32
C SER A 384 10.33 33.70 8.37
N GLY A 385 11.58 33.91 7.94
CA GLY A 385 12.72 34.10 8.83
C GLY A 385 13.51 32.82 9.14
N PHE A 386 13.26 31.71 8.44
CA PHE A 386 14.14 30.56 8.50
C PHE A 386 15.35 30.74 7.58
N ASN A 387 16.54 30.47 8.11
CA ASN A 387 17.79 30.40 7.36
C ASN A 387 18.22 28.92 7.34
N ILE A 388 17.80 28.19 6.30
CA ILE A 388 18.02 26.75 6.19
C ILE A 388 19.27 26.50 5.33
N GLU A 389 20.23 25.77 5.88
CA GLU A 389 21.35 25.18 5.15
C GLU A 389 20.95 23.76 4.73
N VAL A 390 21.07 23.43 3.44
CA VAL A 390 20.71 22.11 2.92
C VAL A 390 21.96 21.28 2.73
N GLN A 391 22.01 20.13 3.41
CA GLN A 391 23.02 19.10 3.22
C GLN A 391 22.42 17.90 2.48
N THR A 392 23.07 17.45 1.41
CA THR A 392 22.67 16.23 0.70
C THR A 392 23.70 15.13 0.88
N LEU A 393 23.25 13.92 1.18
CA LEU A 393 24.09 12.74 1.41
C LEU A 393 23.73 11.62 0.42
N ASP A 394 24.70 10.77 0.12
CA ASP A 394 24.38 9.51 -0.53
C ASP A 394 23.42 8.67 0.33
N HIS A 395 22.65 7.79 -0.33
CA HIS A 395 21.55 7.11 0.35
C HIS A 395 22.00 6.20 1.51
N SER A 396 23.15 5.53 1.38
CA SER A 396 23.66 4.64 2.42
C SER A 396 24.11 5.43 3.65
N THR A 397 24.85 6.51 3.44
CA THR A 397 25.28 7.43 4.50
C THR A 397 24.09 8.09 5.21
N TYR A 398 23.07 8.51 4.43
CA TYR A 398 21.83 9.03 5.00
C TYR A 398 21.13 8.02 5.90
N LEU A 399 20.97 6.75 5.48
CA LEU A 399 20.35 5.71 6.30
C LEU A 399 21.13 5.40 7.58
N ASP A 400 22.47 5.42 7.48
CA ASP A 400 23.32 5.12 8.63
C ASP A 400 23.39 6.27 9.64
N GLN A 401 23.51 7.52 9.18
CA GLN A 401 23.82 8.65 10.03
C GLN A 401 22.63 9.55 10.37
N VAL A 402 21.60 9.60 9.53
CA VAL A 402 20.50 10.58 9.61
C VAL A 402 19.16 9.96 9.94
N TRP A 403 18.76 8.91 9.22
CA TRP A 403 17.47 8.29 9.42
C TRP A 403 17.28 7.80 10.87
N LYS A 404 16.21 8.26 11.53
CA LYS A 404 15.90 8.03 12.96
C LYS A 404 16.89 8.64 13.98
N LYS A 405 17.94 9.32 13.52
CA LYS A 405 19.00 9.89 14.37
C LYS A 405 19.12 11.41 14.23
N GLY A 406 18.79 11.93 13.05
CA GLY A 406 18.86 13.36 12.73
C GLY A 406 17.76 14.16 13.42
N LYS A 407 17.99 15.48 13.52
CA LYS A 407 17.04 16.41 14.13
C LYS A 407 16.07 17.03 13.14
N PHE A 408 16.52 17.18 11.88
CA PHE A 408 15.74 17.83 10.84
C PHE A 408 16.17 17.30 9.47
N TYR A 409 15.30 16.55 8.82
CA TYR A 409 15.62 15.87 7.57
C TYR A 409 14.39 15.50 6.75
N ILE A 410 14.58 15.14 5.48
CA ILE A 410 13.51 14.70 4.58
C ILE A 410 13.40 13.18 4.63
N GLY A 411 12.27 12.68 5.13
CA GLY A 411 11.88 11.27 5.06
C GLY A 411 11.17 10.91 3.75
N TYR A 412 10.83 9.63 3.58
CA TYR A 412 10.08 9.11 2.44
C TYR A 412 9.41 7.79 2.81
N TYR A 413 8.13 7.69 2.51
CA TYR A 413 7.34 6.49 2.79
C TYR A 413 6.42 6.12 1.63
N ASN A 414 6.35 4.81 1.36
CA ASN A 414 5.30 4.25 0.51
C ASN A 414 3.99 4.15 1.30
N MET A 415 2.88 4.17 0.58
CA MET A 415 1.55 3.99 1.16
C MET A 415 1.44 2.67 1.92
N GLN A 416 1.03 2.73 3.18
CA GLN A 416 0.72 1.57 3.99
C GLN A 416 -0.72 1.09 3.73
N PRO A 417 -1.07 -0.15 4.08
CA PRO A 417 -2.40 -0.68 3.74
C PRO A 417 -3.55 -0.02 4.51
N THR A 418 -3.32 0.48 5.72
CA THR A 418 -4.34 1.16 6.54
C THR A 418 -3.77 2.35 7.28
N GLU A 419 -4.67 3.23 7.78
CA GLU A 419 -4.33 4.34 8.65
C GLU A 419 -3.67 3.85 9.94
N GLY A 420 -4.21 2.77 10.54
CA GLY A 420 -3.62 2.14 11.72
C GLY A 420 -2.17 1.71 11.48
N THR A 421 -1.91 1.09 10.34
CA THR A 421 -0.55 0.64 10.00
C THR A 421 0.44 1.81 9.91
N ILE A 422 0.10 2.91 9.21
CA ILE A 422 1.03 4.05 9.09
C ILE A 422 1.21 4.80 10.41
N PHE A 423 0.14 4.94 11.23
CA PHE A 423 0.22 5.59 12.53
C PHE A 423 1.03 4.78 13.53
N ASN A 424 0.79 3.47 13.63
CA ASN A 424 1.54 2.57 14.51
C ASN A 424 3.00 2.38 14.08
N LEU A 425 3.30 2.61 12.79
CA LEU A 425 4.67 2.53 12.29
C LEU A 425 5.49 3.79 12.64
N LEU A 426 4.89 5.00 12.51
CA LEU A 426 5.63 6.26 12.48
C LEU A 426 5.29 7.25 13.60
N PHE A 427 4.06 7.27 14.14
CA PHE A 427 3.58 8.42 14.91
C PHE A 427 3.07 8.12 16.31
N THR A 428 2.68 6.88 16.64
CA THR A 428 2.39 6.53 18.04
C THR A 428 3.67 6.65 18.88
N SER A 429 3.53 6.92 20.17
CA SER A 429 4.66 7.12 21.09
C SER A 429 5.63 5.92 21.09
N GLU A 430 5.11 4.69 20.97
CA GLU A 430 5.88 3.45 20.94
C GLU A 430 6.20 2.97 19.51
N ALA A 431 5.91 3.77 18.49
CA ALA A 431 6.15 3.39 17.10
C ALA A 431 7.64 3.09 16.87
N SER A 432 7.92 1.94 16.26
CA SER A 432 9.31 1.48 16.03
C SER A 432 10.13 2.42 15.13
N TRP A 433 9.44 3.23 14.32
CA TRP A 433 10.00 4.24 13.46
C TRP A 433 9.48 5.64 13.79
N ASN A 434 9.18 5.94 15.07
CA ASN A 434 8.85 7.31 15.47
C ASN A 434 10.09 8.22 15.33
N GLU A 435 10.28 8.72 14.13
CA GLU A 435 11.39 9.59 13.76
C GLU A 435 11.31 10.95 14.44
N THR A 436 10.09 11.41 14.70
CA THR A 436 9.80 12.72 15.25
C THR A 436 9.98 12.81 16.76
N LYS A 437 10.03 11.68 17.47
CA LYS A 437 9.99 11.62 18.94
C LYS A 437 8.73 12.25 19.53
N TRP A 438 7.70 12.46 18.71
CA TRP A 438 6.42 12.96 19.17
C TRP A 438 5.76 11.97 20.12
N ASN A 439 5.16 12.50 21.18
CA ASN A 439 4.46 11.72 22.19
C ASN A 439 3.15 12.45 22.51
N ASN A 440 2.02 11.82 22.20
CA ASN A 440 0.70 12.38 22.45
C ASN A 440 -0.25 11.26 22.86
N ALA A 441 -0.61 11.24 24.14
CA ALA A 441 -1.44 10.18 24.73
C ALA A 441 -2.85 10.10 24.13
N ASP A 442 -3.44 11.23 23.71
CA ASP A 442 -4.75 11.24 23.08
C ASP A 442 -4.68 10.63 21.67
N PHE A 443 -3.61 10.92 20.92
CA PHE A 443 -3.36 10.30 19.62
C PHE A 443 -3.20 8.79 19.75
N ASP A 444 -2.37 8.34 20.67
CA ASP A 444 -2.15 6.92 20.94
C ASP A 444 -3.46 6.21 21.33
N ALA A 445 -4.29 6.87 22.15
CA ALA A 445 -5.58 6.35 22.57
C ALA A 445 -6.55 6.21 21.37
N PHE A 446 -6.62 7.20 20.47
CA PHE A 446 -7.49 7.12 19.30
C PHE A 446 -7.06 6.01 18.34
N VAL A 447 -5.78 5.87 18.06
CA VAL A 447 -5.25 4.79 17.21
C VAL A 447 -5.53 3.42 17.86
N SER A 448 -5.19 3.25 19.14
CA SER A 448 -5.43 2.00 19.87
C SER A 448 -6.91 1.62 19.95
N GLN A 449 -7.82 2.59 20.07
CA GLN A 449 -9.26 2.31 20.07
C GLN A 449 -9.75 1.91 18.67
N ALA A 450 -9.22 2.52 17.60
CA ALA A 450 -9.55 2.15 16.23
C ALA A 450 -9.09 0.73 15.88
N ASP A 451 -7.98 0.25 16.46
CA ASP A 451 -7.49 -1.12 16.28
C ASP A 451 -8.39 -2.18 16.94
N ARG A 452 -9.24 -1.76 17.89
CA ARG A 452 -10.11 -2.65 18.69
C ARG A 452 -11.54 -2.77 18.18
N THR A 453 -11.91 -2.06 17.14
CA THR A 453 -13.30 -2.09 16.63
C THR A 453 -13.32 -2.27 15.12
N THR A 454 -14.26 -3.11 14.65
CA THR A 454 -14.56 -3.28 13.23
C THR A 454 -15.69 -2.36 12.74
N ASP A 455 -16.31 -1.57 13.64
CA ASP A 455 -17.33 -0.58 13.26
C ASP A 455 -16.72 0.56 12.47
N ALA A 456 -17.05 0.65 11.18
CA ALA A 456 -16.49 1.62 10.25
C ALA A 456 -16.76 3.07 10.67
N THR A 457 -17.92 3.36 11.30
CA THR A 457 -18.26 4.71 11.74
C THR A 457 -17.41 5.14 12.93
N GLN A 458 -17.21 4.24 13.89
CA GLN A 458 -16.33 4.50 15.03
C GLN A 458 -14.88 4.66 14.58
N ARG A 459 -14.40 3.83 13.66
CA ARG A 459 -13.05 3.96 13.10
C ARG A 459 -12.85 5.29 12.38
N ALA A 460 -13.81 5.70 11.57
CA ALA A 460 -13.77 6.99 10.88
C ALA A 460 -13.68 8.17 11.87
N ASP A 461 -14.45 8.16 12.95
CA ASP A 461 -14.38 9.18 14.00
C ASP A 461 -13.02 9.20 14.70
N LEU A 462 -12.50 8.03 15.10
CA LEU A 462 -11.24 7.90 15.81
C LEU A 462 -10.05 8.34 14.95
N TYR A 463 -9.96 7.85 13.71
CA TYR A 463 -8.91 8.27 12.78
C TYR A 463 -9.05 9.74 12.36
N GLY A 464 -10.28 10.27 12.31
CA GLY A 464 -10.55 11.69 12.10
C GLY A 464 -9.96 12.55 13.21
N LYS A 465 -10.15 12.16 14.48
CA LYS A 465 -9.55 12.82 15.66
C LYS A 465 -8.01 12.73 15.63
N ALA A 466 -7.45 11.57 15.29
CA ALA A 466 -6.02 11.40 15.17
C ALA A 466 -5.41 12.33 14.10
N GLN A 467 -6.03 12.40 12.90
CA GLN A 467 -5.61 13.31 11.83
C GLN A 467 -5.73 14.78 12.25
N ALA A 468 -6.77 15.16 13.01
CA ALA A 468 -6.93 16.51 13.51
C ALA A 468 -5.81 16.91 14.48
N LEU A 469 -5.42 16.03 15.40
CA LEU A 469 -4.30 16.25 16.32
C LEU A 469 -2.97 16.43 15.55
N MET A 470 -2.71 15.63 14.53
CA MET A 470 -1.50 15.79 13.73
C MET A 470 -1.46 17.14 13.01
N ARG A 471 -2.58 17.57 12.42
CA ARG A 471 -2.65 18.89 11.77
C ARG A 471 -2.48 20.05 12.75
N GLU A 472 -2.97 19.89 13.97
CA GLU A 472 -2.84 20.88 15.03
C GLU A 472 -1.43 20.94 15.60
N ASP A 473 -0.84 19.81 15.94
CA ASP A 473 0.41 19.72 16.69
C ASP A 473 1.67 19.70 15.78
N VAL A 474 1.47 19.37 14.49
CA VAL A 474 2.52 19.33 13.44
C VAL A 474 3.74 18.52 13.88
N PRO A 475 3.62 17.24 14.25
CA PRO A 475 4.78 16.43 14.62
C PRO A 475 5.79 16.27 13.47
N ALA A 476 5.29 16.18 12.25
CA ALA A 476 6.01 16.26 10.99
C ALA A 476 5.21 17.07 9.99
N ILE A 477 5.85 17.56 8.93
CA ILE A 477 5.14 18.21 7.84
C ILE A 477 5.08 17.24 6.67
N VAL A 478 3.87 16.87 6.25
CA VAL A 478 3.62 16.10 5.03
C VAL A 478 3.09 17.07 3.98
N PRO A 479 3.96 17.62 3.11
CA PRO A 479 3.58 18.72 2.22
C PRO A 479 2.86 18.25 0.96
N ALA A 480 3.12 17.02 0.50
CA ALA A 480 2.53 16.47 -0.72
C ALA A 480 2.54 14.94 -0.72
N PHE A 481 1.56 14.36 -1.41
CA PHE A 481 1.53 12.96 -1.82
C PHE A 481 1.88 12.85 -3.30
N PHE A 482 2.56 11.78 -3.69
CA PHE A 482 3.03 11.55 -5.06
C PHE A 482 2.15 10.52 -5.75
N ASP A 483 1.68 10.84 -6.95
CA ASP A 483 0.92 9.91 -7.75
C ASP A 483 1.80 8.75 -8.25
N LEU A 484 1.18 7.62 -8.53
CA LEU A 484 1.80 6.54 -9.27
C LEU A 484 1.51 6.76 -10.75
N LEU A 485 2.56 6.69 -11.57
CA LEU A 485 2.49 6.86 -13.00
C LEU A 485 2.87 5.55 -13.68
N GLY A 486 2.12 5.17 -14.71
CA GLY A 486 2.34 3.99 -15.52
C GLY A 486 1.92 4.25 -16.97
N ALA A 487 1.98 3.24 -17.80
CA ALA A 487 1.53 3.30 -19.18
C ALA A 487 0.99 1.97 -19.66
N GLN A 488 -0.04 1.99 -20.48
CA GLN A 488 -0.56 0.78 -21.13
C GLN A 488 -0.94 1.04 -22.59
N ALA A 489 -0.91 0.01 -23.41
CA ALA A 489 -1.47 0.08 -24.75
C ALA A 489 -2.98 0.28 -24.70
N ASP A 490 -3.55 1.08 -25.64
CA ASP A 490 -4.97 1.46 -25.62
C ASP A 490 -5.94 0.26 -25.68
N TYR A 491 -5.48 -0.88 -26.19
CA TYR A 491 -6.27 -2.11 -26.25
C TYR A 491 -6.18 -2.98 -24.98
N VAL A 492 -5.42 -2.59 -23.97
CA VAL A 492 -5.42 -3.24 -22.65
C VAL A 492 -6.64 -2.78 -21.87
N GLN A 493 -7.42 -3.73 -21.36
CA GLN A 493 -8.65 -3.47 -20.63
C GLN A 493 -8.62 -4.12 -19.25
N GLY A 494 -9.30 -3.52 -18.28
CA GLY A 494 -9.47 -4.08 -16.94
C GLY A 494 -8.25 -4.00 -16.02
N TYR A 495 -7.15 -3.36 -16.45
CA TYR A 495 -6.04 -3.06 -15.54
C TYR A 495 -6.33 -1.79 -14.74
N GLU A 496 -6.26 -1.91 -13.44
CA GLU A 496 -6.35 -0.79 -12.49
C GLU A 496 -5.07 -0.72 -11.68
N GLN A 497 -4.32 0.38 -11.83
CA GLN A 497 -3.12 0.60 -11.04
C GLN A 497 -3.50 0.84 -9.57
N HIS A 498 -3.00 0.00 -8.69
CA HIS A 498 -3.35 0.06 -7.27
C HIS A 498 -2.62 1.21 -6.55
N PRO A 499 -3.28 2.02 -5.67
CA PRO A 499 -2.67 3.16 -4.97
C PRO A 499 -1.39 2.85 -4.18
N ARG A 500 -1.24 1.63 -3.67
CA ARG A 500 -0.01 1.18 -3.00
C ARG A 500 1.14 0.89 -3.95
N GLY A 501 0.86 0.65 -5.24
CA GLY A 501 1.88 0.25 -6.21
C GLY A 501 2.49 -1.14 -5.97
N ALA A 502 1.91 -1.94 -5.08
CA ALA A 502 2.43 -3.25 -4.68
C ALA A 502 1.40 -4.38 -4.81
N ASN A 503 0.23 -4.10 -5.35
CA ASN A 503 -0.84 -5.06 -5.63
C ASN A 503 -1.18 -5.01 -7.12
N PHE A 504 -1.29 -6.18 -7.77
CA PHE A 504 -1.36 -6.31 -9.23
C PHE A 504 -2.51 -7.24 -9.63
N ALA A 505 -3.70 -6.71 -9.89
CA ALA A 505 -4.88 -7.51 -10.22
C ALA A 505 -4.90 -7.98 -11.69
N LEU A 506 -3.78 -8.56 -12.20
CA LEU A 506 -3.64 -8.92 -13.61
C LEU A 506 -4.59 -10.04 -14.07
N ARG A 507 -5.20 -10.80 -13.16
CA ARG A 507 -6.25 -11.78 -13.51
C ARG A 507 -7.49 -11.16 -14.16
N LYS A 508 -7.72 -9.84 -13.92
CA LYS A 508 -8.85 -9.09 -14.47
C LYS A 508 -8.54 -8.42 -15.81
N VAL A 509 -7.30 -8.53 -16.28
CA VAL A 509 -6.86 -7.88 -17.52
C VAL A 509 -7.29 -8.72 -18.72
N SER A 510 -7.79 -8.04 -19.75
CA SER A 510 -8.09 -8.60 -21.06
C SER A 510 -7.54 -7.69 -22.18
N LEU A 511 -7.50 -8.21 -23.39
CA LEU A 511 -7.14 -7.43 -24.56
C LEU A 511 -8.40 -7.21 -25.41
N ALA A 512 -8.56 -6.01 -25.97
CA ALA A 512 -9.66 -5.71 -26.89
C ALA A 512 -9.57 -6.56 -28.16
N ALA A 513 -10.70 -6.77 -28.84
CA ALA A 513 -10.77 -7.64 -30.02
C ALA A 513 -9.90 -7.17 -31.20
N ASP A 514 -9.54 -5.92 -31.25
CA ASP A 514 -8.67 -5.28 -32.24
C ASP A 514 -7.19 -5.24 -31.82
N ALA A 515 -6.84 -5.88 -30.70
CA ALA A 515 -5.46 -6.01 -30.27
C ALA A 515 -4.64 -6.72 -31.35
N PRO A 516 -3.37 -6.30 -31.59
CA PRO A 516 -2.52 -6.94 -32.58
C PRO A 516 -2.31 -8.42 -32.27
N THR A 517 -2.62 -9.30 -33.23
CA THR A 517 -2.25 -10.72 -33.16
C THR A 517 -0.74 -10.85 -33.39
N ARG A 518 -0.01 -11.40 -32.44
CA ARG A 518 1.44 -11.60 -32.51
C ARG A 518 1.83 -13.02 -32.17
#